data_b2b7b48f6dd4f13719b89c6ae38edc44
#
_entry.id   b2b7b48f6dd4f13719b89c6ae38edc44
#
_cell.length_a   1.000
_cell.length_b   1.000
_cell.length_c   1.000
_cell.angle_alpha   90.00
_cell.angle_beta   90.00
_cell.angle_gamma   90.00
#
_symmetry.space_group_name_H-M   'P 1'
#
loop_
_entity.id
_entity.type
_entity.pdbx_description
1 polymer ?
#
loop_
_entity_poly.entity_id
_entity_poly.type
_entity_poly.pdbx_seq_one_letter_code
_entity_poly.pdbx_strand_id
1 'polypeptide(L)'
;MRLKIFSLFLFIVAFGIGCSVSNAKEETIALPTIMCGMCETNITSALSDVEGVVKVNVDLEKKSGQVYFDAEKVTLTQIEQKIAGAGYVANDTKANKSAYDKLPRCCKVDG
;
A
#
# COMPACT_ATOMS: atom_id res chain seq x y z
N MET A 1 -7.74 21.95 -49.29
CA MET A 1 -8.17 20.55 -49.31
C MET A 1 -7.23 19.61 -48.58
N ARG A 2 -5.98 19.77 -48.76
CA ARG A 2 -5.01 18.87 -48.16
C ARG A 2 -4.83 19.10 -46.67
N LEU A 3 -5.17 20.26 -46.24
CA LEU A 3 -5.04 20.64 -44.83
C LEU A 3 -6.00 19.93 -43.89
N LYS A 4 -7.09 19.45 -44.44
CA LYS A 4 -8.10 18.80 -43.61
C LYS A 4 -7.70 17.41 -43.17
N ILE A 5 -6.79 16.81 -43.87
CA ILE A 5 -6.34 15.45 -43.56
C ILE A 5 -5.36 15.48 -42.41
N PHE A 6 -4.60 16.55 -42.28
CA PHE A 6 -3.64 16.70 -41.20
C PHE A 6 -4.28 16.89 -39.84
N SER A 7 -5.41 17.55 -39.83
CA SER A 7 -6.12 17.81 -38.61
C SER A 7 -6.67 16.53 -37.97
N LEU A 8 -7.01 15.57 -38.83
CA LEU A 8 -7.54 14.32 -38.30
C LEU A 8 -6.46 13.43 -37.70
N PHE A 9 -5.26 13.58 -38.17
CA PHE A 9 -4.17 12.74 -37.71
C PHE A 9 -3.69 13.13 -36.32
N LEU A 10 -3.80 14.38 -35.99
CA LEU A 10 -3.36 14.88 -34.70
C LEU A 10 -4.26 14.40 -33.56
N PHE A 11 -5.48 14.09 -33.89
CA PHE A 11 -6.46 13.70 -32.89
C PHE A 11 -6.25 12.31 -32.32
N ILE A 12 -5.66 11.44 -33.11
CA ILE A 12 -5.50 10.05 -32.73
C ILE A 12 -4.38 9.85 -31.71
N VAL A 13 -3.37 10.70 -31.75
CA VAL A 13 -2.22 10.58 -30.88
C VAL A 13 -2.55 10.90 -29.43
N ALA A 14 -3.52 11.77 -29.21
CA ALA A 14 -3.89 12.18 -27.86
C ALA A 14 -4.62 11.09 -27.09
N PHE A 15 -5.09 10.08 -27.75
CA PHE A 15 -5.93 9.06 -27.13
C PHE A 15 -5.14 7.90 -26.52
N GLY A 16 -3.90 7.74 -26.89
CA GLY A 16 -3.11 6.60 -26.46
C GLY A 16 -2.52 6.71 -25.06
N ILE A 17 -2.73 7.81 -24.37
CA ILE A 17 -2.01 8.07 -23.12
C ILE A 17 -2.90 7.89 -21.89
N GLY A 18 -4.15 7.53 -22.08
CA GLY A 18 -5.11 7.52 -21.00
C GLY A 18 -5.13 6.28 -20.12
N CYS A 19 -4.30 5.30 -20.40
CA CYS A 19 -4.39 4.02 -19.69
C CYS A 19 -3.33 3.79 -18.65
N SER A 20 -2.69 4.82 -18.17
CA SER A 20 -1.64 4.64 -17.19
C SER A 20 -2.23 4.44 -15.80
N VAL A 21 -1.46 3.77 -14.96
CA VAL A 21 -1.79 3.50 -13.57
C VAL A 21 -1.62 4.77 -12.76
N SER A 22 -2.20 5.84 -13.21
CA SER A 22 -1.97 7.16 -12.62
C SER A 22 -2.73 7.41 -11.34
N ASN A 23 -3.62 6.50 -10.95
CA ASN A 23 -4.43 6.68 -9.75
C ASN A 23 -3.78 6.12 -8.49
N ALA A 24 -2.61 5.52 -8.60
CA ALA A 24 -1.94 4.99 -7.44
C ALA A 24 -1.38 6.12 -6.58
N LYS A 25 -1.78 6.13 -5.32
CA LYS A 25 -1.31 7.08 -4.34
C LYS A 25 -0.27 6.41 -3.47
N GLU A 26 0.77 7.14 -3.11
CA GLU A 26 1.81 6.65 -2.22
C GLU A 26 1.65 7.27 -0.86
N GLU A 27 1.62 6.44 0.19
CA GLU A 27 1.58 6.91 1.57
C GLU A 27 2.61 6.15 2.38
N THR A 28 3.23 6.84 3.32
CA THR A 28 4.14 6.23 4.26
C THR A 28 3.42 5.98 5.57
N ILE A 29 3.49 4.75 6.05
CA ILE A 29 2.84 4.34 7.30
C ILE A 29 3.93 4.05 8.33
N ALA A 30 3.81 4.65 9.49
CA ALA A 30 4.71 4.34 10.60
C ALA A 30 4.35 2.98 11.18
N LEU A 31 5.34 2.12 11.32
CA LEU A 31 5.17 0.75 11.81
C LEU A 31 6.13 0.52 13.00
N PRO A 32 5.88 1.19 14.13
CA PRO A 32 6.86 1.21 15.23
C PRO A 32 7.07 -0.14 15.90
N THR A 33 6.19 -1.10 15.68
CA THR A 33 6.28 -2.40 16.34
C THR A 33 6.87 -3.51 15.47
N ILE A 34 7.28 -3.22 14.24
CA ILE A 34 7.93 -4.25 13.43
C ILE A 34 9.36 -4.47 13.91
N MET A 35 9.80 -5.72 13.89
CA MET A 35 11.10 -6.09 14.45
C MET A 35 11.99 -6.87 13.49
N CYS A 36 11.42 -7.68 12.62
CA CYS A 36 12.22 -8.59 11.78
C CYS A 36 11.55 -8.84 10.45
N GLY A 37 12.23 -9.56 9.56
CA GLY A 37 11.72 -9.87 8.22
C GLY A 37 10.38 -10.60 8.23
N MET A 38 10.08 -11.33 9.29
CA MET A 38 8.80 -12.00 9.43
C MET A 38 7.64 -11.02 9.53
N CYS A 39 7.89 -9.90 10.20
CA CYS A 39 6.89 -8.82 10.30
C CYS A 39 6.62 -8.23 8.91
N GLU A 40 7.68 -8.02 8.15
CA GLU A 40 7.56 -7.55 6.77
C GLU A 40 6.67 -8.49 5.95
N THR A 41 6.94 -9.78 6.03
CA THR A 41 6.19 -10.80 5.31
C THR A 41 4.73 -10.80 5.74
N ASN A 42 4.47 -10.73 7.04
CA ASN A 42 3.12 -10.73 7.57
C ASN A 42 2.31 -9.52 7.10
N ILE A 43 2.93 -8.36 7.12
CA ILE A 43 2.27 -7.12 6.68
C ILE A 43 2.02 -7.17 5.19
N THR A 44 3.01 -7.57 4.42
CA THR A 44 2.88 -7.66 2.96
C THR A 44 1.77 -8.65 2.59
N SER A 45 1.70 -9.78 3.27
CA SER A 45 0.65 -10.77 3.04
C SER A 45 -0.73 -10.23 3.38
N ALA A 46 -0.84 -9.53 4.51
CA ALA A 46 -2.11 -8.96 4.94
C ALA A 46 -2.63 -7.94 3.93
N LEU A 47 -1.75 -7.17 3.33
CA LEU A 47 -2.13 -6.14 2.38
C LEU A 47 -2.31 -6.68 0.96
N SER A 48 -1.72 -7.83 0.64
CA SER A 48 -1.84 -8.41 -0.70
C SER A 48 -3.28 -8.80 -1.06
N ASP A 49 -4.10 -9.05 -0.04
CA ASP A 49 -5.50 -9.43 -0.24
C ASP A 49 -6.42 -8.22 -0.32
N VAL A 50 -5.90 -7.03 -0.11
CA VAL A 50 -6.72 -5.81 -0.13
C VAL A 50 -6.85 -5.30 -1.55
N GLU A 51 -8.08 -5.23 -2.04
CA GLU A 51 -8.33 -4.68 -3.36
C GLU A 51 -7.96 -3.20 -3.38
N GLY A 52 -7.20 -2.81 -4.39
CA GLY A 52 -6.74 -1.43 -4.51
C GLY A 52 -5.29 -1.23 -4.08
N VAL A 53 -4.73 -2.13 -3.30
CA VAL A 53 -3.32 -2.06 -2.93
C VAL A 53 -2.48 -2.57 -4.11
N VAL A 54 -1.56 -1.75 -4.58
CA VAL A 54 -0.73 -2.05 -5.74
C VAL A 54 0.63 -2.60 -5.32
N LYS A 55 1.24 -2.00 -4.31
CA LYS A 55 2.58 -2.35 -3.90
C LYS A 55 2.82 -1.96 -2.45
N VAL A 56 3.62 -2.73 -1.75
CA VAL A 56 4.02 -2.46 -0.37
C VAL A 56 5.52 -2.64 -0.24
N ASN A 57 6.18 -1.66 0.34
CA ASN A 57 7.61 -1.72 0.66
C ASN A 57 7.78 -1.46 2.15
N VAL A 58 8.23 -2.45 2.88
CA VAL A 58 8.48 -2.31 4.31
C VAL A 58 9.96 -2.06 4.54
N ASP A 59 10.28 -1.06 5.35
CA ASP A 59 11.65 -0.74 5.75
C ASP A 59 11.79 -1.03 7.25
N LEU A 60 12.53 -2.06 7.57
CA LEU A 60 12.70 -2.50 8.95
C LEU A 60 13.56 -1.54 9.77
N GLU A 61 14.51 -0.88 9.13
CA GLU A 61 15.38 0.07 9.82
C GLU A 61 14.63 1.33 10.23
N LYS A 62 13.83 1.85 9.30
CA LYS A 62 13.04 3.06 9.55
C LYS A 62 11.73 2.77 10.24
N LYS A 63 11.38 1.51 10.39
CA LYS A 63 10.12 1.07 10.96
C LYS A 63 8.95 1.78 10.29
N SER A 64 8.92 1.66 8.97
CA SER A 64 7.89 2.28 8.16
C SER A 64 7.57 1.41 6.95
N GLY A 65 6.44 1.69 6.32
CA GLY A 65 6.04 1.03 5.09
C GLY A 65 5.55 2.06 4.10
N GLN A 66 5.95 1.90 2.86
CA GLN A 66 5.41 2.69 1.77
C GLN A 66 4.37 1.84 1.06
N VAL A 67 3.16 2.36 0.98
CA VAL A 67 2.05 1.65 0.35
C VAL A 67 1.57 2.45 -0.84
N TYR A 68 1.47 1.78 -1.98
CA TYR A 68 0.93 2.35 -3.20
C TYR A 68 -0.46 1.75 -3.40
N PHE A 69 -1.47 2.59 -3.45
CA PHE A 69 -2.84 2.10 -3.54
C PHE A 69 -3.73 3.04 -4.36
N ASP A 70 -4.80 2.47 -4.88
CA ASP A 70 -5.81 3.22 -5.60
C ASP A 70 -6.79 3.80 -4.58
N ALA A 71 -6.73 5.12 -4.40
CA ALA A 71 -7.56 5.81 -3.41
C ALA A 71 -9.05 5.74 -3.70
N GLU A 72 -9.43 5.36 -4.90
CA GLU A 72 -10.83 5.15 -5.24
C GLU A 72 -11.36 3.80 -4.76
N LYS A 73 -10.46 2.85 -4.51
CA LYS A 73 -10.84 1.50 -4.10
C LYS A 73 -10.62 1.25 -2.62
N VAL A 74 -9.61 1.87 -2.02
CA VAL A 74 -9.26 1.64 -0.63
C VAL A 74 -8.75 2.93 -0.01
N THR A 75 -8.98 3.12 1.27
CA THR A 75 -8.50 4.30 2.00
C THR A 75 -7.29 3.93 2.84
N LEU A 76 -6.52 4.93 3.22
CA LEU A 76 -5.39 4.74 4.12
C LEU A 76 -5.84 4.14 5.46
N THR A 77 -6.98 4.60 5.97
CA THR A 77 -7.55 4.07 7.21
C THR A 77 -7.83 2.58 7.11
N GLN A 78 -8.37 2.12 5.99
CA GLN A 78 -8.62 0.70 5.78
C GLN A 78 -7.33 -0.10 5.73
N ILE A 79 -6.29 0.47 5.13
CA ILE A 79 -4.97 -0.18 5.08
C ILE A 79 -4.39 -0.28 6.50
N GLU A 80 -4.47 0.79 7.27
CA GLU A 80 -4.02 0.78 8.66
C GLU A 80 -4.76 -0.28 9.49
N GLN A 81 -6.06 -0.40 9.28
CA GLN A 81 -6.86 -1.40 9.98
C GLN A 81 -6.46 -2.82 9.61
N LYS A 82 -6.07 -3.04 8.37
CA LYS A 82 -5.58 -4.36 7.94
C LYS A 82 -4.27 -4.70 8.63
N ILE A 83 -3.38 -3.73 8.72
CA ILE A 83 -2.09 -3.91 9.40
C ILE A 83 -2.33 -4.17 10.89
N ALA A 84 -3.21 -3.39 11.51
CA ALA A 84 -3.57 -3.56 12.89
C ALA A 84 -4.19 -4.94 13.14
N GLY A 85 -5.01 -5.40 12.22
CA GLY A 85 -5.61 -6.73 12.28
C GLY A 85 -4.59 -7.86 12.18
N ALA A 86 -3.42 -7.58 11.63
CA ALA A 86 -2.32 -8.54 11.58
C ALA A 86 -1.45 -8.51 12.85
N GLY A 87 -1.71 -7.59 13.76
CA GLY A 87 -1.00 -7.53 15.03
C GLY A 87 0.04 -6.44 15.15
N TYR A 88 0.03 -5.44 14.26
CA TYR A 88 1.03 -4.38 14.24
C TYR A 88 0.38 -3.02 14.39
N VAL A 89 1.08 -2.08 15.02
CA VAL A 89 0.65 -0.69 15.05
C VAL A 89 0.89 -0.06 13.68
N ALA A 90 -0.09 0.64 13.18
CA ALA A 90 0.01 1.35 11.90
C ALA A 90 -0.38 2.80 12.12
N ASN A 91 0.59 3.71 12.05
CA ASN A 91 0.44 5.11 12.42
C ASN A 91 -0.16 5.20 13.83
N ASP A 92 -1.33 5.79 13.97
CA ASP A 92 -2.01 5.91 15.28
C ASP A 92 -2.96 4.74 15.57
N THR A 93 -3.11 3.82 14.63
CA THR A 93 -4.02 2.69 14.79
C THR A 93 -3.36 1.59 15.62
N LYS A 94 -3.95 1.27 16.74
CA LYS A 94 -3.40 0.27 17.66
C LYS A 94 -3.54 -1.13 17.09
N ALA A 95 -2.55 -1.97 17.36
CA ALA A 95 -2.59 -3.36 16.96
C ALA A 95 -3.75 -4.10 17.66
N ASN A 96 -4.37 -5.02 16.91
CA ASN A 96 -5.35 -5.91 17.48
C ASN A 96 -4.65 -6.82 18.49
N LYS A 97 -5.13 -6.84 19.70
CA LYS A 97 -4.47 -7.57 20.77
C LYS A 97 -4.40 -9.08 20.52
N SER A 98 -5.49 -9.67 20.06
CA SER A 98 -5.52 -11.10 19.75
C SER A 98 -4.52 -11.48 18.68
N ALA A 99 -4.44 -10.66 17.64
CA ALA A 99 -3.49 -10.90 16.56
C ALA A 99 -2.05 -10.71 17.03
N TYR A 100 -1.80 -9.69 17.85
CA TYR A 100 -0.49 -9.45 18.41
C TYR A 100 -0.03 -10.65 19.26
N ASP A 101 -0.92 -11.18 20.07
CA ASP A 101 -0.60 -12.30 20.94
C ASP A 101 -0.21 -13.57 20.18
N LYS A 102 -0.70 -13.69 18.95
CA LYS A 102 -0.39 -14.83 18.08
C LYS A 102 0.89 -14.69 17.30
N LEU A 103 1.52 -13.52 17.32
CA LEU A 103 2.73 -13.28 16.57
C LEU A 103 3.90 -14.09 17.12
N PRO A 104 4.86 -14.49 16.26
CA PRO A 104 6.10 -15.08 16.73
C PRO A 104 6.83 -14.12 17.65
N ARG A 105 7.67 -14.67 18.50
CA ARG A 105 8.42 -13.87 19.46
C ARG A 105 9.21 -12.74 18.83
N CYS A 106 9.80 -12.97 17.68
CA CYS A 106 10.59 -11.95 16.99
C CYS A 106 9.76 -10.79 16.49
N CYS A 107 8.43 -10.95 16.43
CA CYS A 107 7.51 -9.89 16.00
C CYS A 107 6.86 -9.17 17.16
N LYS A 108 7.22 -9.51 18.38
CA LYS A 108 6.66 -8.87 19.59
C LYS A 108 7.65 -7.89 20.20
N VAL A 109 7.16 -6.71 20.52
CA VAL A 109 7.99 -5.66 21.08
C VAL A 109 8.48 -6.04 22.48
N ASP A 110 7.67 -6.78 23.21
CA ASP A 110 7.96 -7.19 24.57
C ASP A 110 8.75 -8.48 24.67
N GLY A 111 8.98 -9.08 23.55
CA GLY A 111 9.49 -10.38 23.52
C GLY A 111 10.85 -10.68 23.55
#